data_25e3516152d59fbf1501bc14d1ed2f87
#
_entry.id   25e3516152d59fbf1501bc14d1ed2f87
#
_cell.length_a   1.000
_cell.length_b   1.000
_cell.length_c   1.000
_cell.angle_alpha   90.00
_cell.angle_beta   90.00
_cell.angle_gamma   90.00
#
_symmetry.space_group_name_H-M   'P 1'
#
loop_
_entity.id
_entity.type
_entity.pdbx_description
1 polymer ?
#
loop_
_entity_poly.entity_id
_entity_poly.type
_entity_poly.pdbx_seq_one_letter_code
_entity_poly.pdbx_strand_id
1 'polypeptide(L)'
;MRKVVLLLAMVLGFVSVLAACGGDQAGTDPQTNENNEETTHEGNTAESLEHATLVWYLIGTPQQDVDQVMEEVNAYTKEKINATIDLRLLDWGEFNERMQVITTSGEEYDIAFTSSWANNYALNSRRGAFVELNDLMDKYGKEMKELIDPAFLEGAQIDGKLFAVPTNKEVGQQAVLAFNNELVEKHNLDISTVNSLADLEPLLKVIKENESDVSPIATFDAYLPFDSILQEEMPFAFRIDGNTDEVVNKYEEDVTMETLKTMHDYYKKGYIRSDAATSTDSWPLETPNWFVRKELYQPYAESIWSRAAGYEIVTRPLHEPYVFNNSVTGSMQAISTTSKNPERAMMFLNLLNSDPYLRNLLDKGIEGIHYEENEDGTIKDLDARIERYNMPSFAIGNQLILKLYEDDPADKWEAFEDFNTNSVPSPVLGFYFDSNPVRTEIAAINNVTSEFSPALLKGAVDPEEYIPAFNKKLYEAGMQKVLDEIQSQYDEWKANQ
;
A
#
# COMPACT_ATOMS: atom_id res chain seq x y z
N MET A 1 -3.93 57.54 -14.58
CA MET A 1 -3.00 58.56 -15.10
C MET A 1 -1.69 57.87 -15.40
N ARG A 2 -1.30 57.98 -16.66
CA ARG A 2 0.04 57.89 -17.27
C ARG A 2 0.83 56.60 -17.05
N LYS A 3 0.91 55.65 -18.09
CA LYS A 3 1.70 55.73 -19.33
C LYS A 3 3.20 55.87 -19.04
N VAL A 4 4.02 54.92 -19.55
CA VAL A 4 4.86 54.96 -20.75
C VAL A 4 5.68 53.67 -20.76
N VAL A 5 5.60 52.66 -21.62
CA VAL A 5 5.90 52.49 -23.04
C VAL A 5 7.40 52.45 -23.36
N LEU A 6 7.79 51.31 -23.95
CA LEU A 6 8.75 51.03 -25.06
C LEU A 6 10.25 51.24 -24.85
N LEU A 7 11.01 50.24 -25.29
CA LEU A 7 11.79 50.04 -26.55
C LEU A 7 12.75 48.85 -26.33
N LEU A 8 12.74 47.73 -27.02
CA LEU A 8 13.05 47.35 -28.42
C LEU A 8 14.40 47.80 -28.94
N ALA A 9 15.27 46.85 -29.24
CA ALA A 9 16.20 46.70 -30.36
C ALA A 9 17.21 45.59 -30.05
N MET A 10 17.20 44.43 -30.72
CA MET A 10 17.68 44.09 -32.07
C MET A 10 19.17 44.42 -32.33
N VAL A 11 19.95 43.42 -32.69
CA VAL A 11 20.95 43.25 -33.77
C VAL A 11 21.68 41.91 -33.48
N LEU A 12 21.49 40.82 -34.19
CA LEU A 12 21.91 40.32 -35.49
C LEU A 12 23.42 40.35 -35.77
N GLY A 13 23.93 39.16 -36.02
CA GLY A 13 24.84 38.93 -37.14
C GLY A 13 26.22 38.41 -36.81
N PHE A 14 26.58 37.38 -37.35
CA PHE A 14 27.39 36.82 -38.46
C PHE A 14 28.19 35.60 -37.97
N VAL A 15 28.01 34.41 -38.44
CA VAL A 15 28.36 33.68 -39.69
C VAL A 15 29.81 33.88 -40.19
N SER A 16 30.52 32.79 -40.27
CA SER A 16 31.37 32.28 -41.34
C SER A 16 32.42 31.30 -40.79
N VAL A 17 32.46 30.04 -41.11
CA VAL A 17 32.62 29.28 -42.36
C VAL A 17 34.10 29.02 -42.76
N LEU A 18 34.33 27.68 -42.92
CA LEU A 18 35.27 27.03 -43.89
C LEU A 18 36.75 27.02 -43.52
N ALA A 19 37.51 26.06 -43.84
CA ALA A 19 37.56 24.79 -44.58
C ALA A 19 38.97 24.28 -44.39
N ALA A 20 39.19 23.02 -44.37
CA ALA A 20 39.28 21.95 -45.34
C ALA A 20 40.72 21.58 -45.75
N CYS A 21 40.86 20.29 -45.98
CA CYS A 21 41.87 19.57 -46.80
C CYS A 21 43.23 19.31 -46.16
N GLY A 22 43.80 18.14 -46.26
CA GLY A 22 43.60 16.92 -47.04
C GLY A 22 44.90 16.17 -47.15
N GLY A 23 44.84 14.92 -47.56
CA GLY A 23 45.93 14.19 -48.18
C GLY A 23 46.48 13.03 -47.35
N ASP A 24 46.13 11.89 -47.61
CA ASP A 24 46.43 10.78 -48.54
C ASP A 24 47.58 9.89 -48.14
N GLN A 25 47.22 8.61 -48.13
CA GLN A 25 47.85 7.36 -48.62
C GLN A 25 48.70 6.52 -47.67
N ALA A 26 48.24 5.39 -47.49
CA ALA A 26 48.35 4.04 -48.03
C ALA A 26 49.04 3.01 -47.14
N GLY A 27 48.26 1.99 -46.84
CA GLY A 27 48.60 0.58 -47.13
C GLY A 27 49.44 -0.19 -46.13
N THR A 28 48.84 -1.12 -45.47
CA THR A 28 48.99 -2.57 -45.64
C THR A 28 48.33 -3.33 -44.49
N ASP A 29 47.48 -4.30 -44.87
CA ASP A 29 46.89 -5.39 -44.07
C ASP A 29 47.93 -6.56 -44.03
N PRO A 30 47.69 -7.67 -43.32
CA PRO A 30 46.97 -7.96 -42.07
C PRO A 30 47.82 -8.73 -41.04
N GLN A 31 47.42 -8.73 -39.76
CA GLN A 31 47.67 -9.93 -38.91
C GLN A 31 46.55 -10.04 -37.85
N THR A 32 45.83 -11.14 -37.93
CA THR A 32 44.97 -11.76 -36.94
C THR A 32 45.65 -11.84 -35.58
N ASN A 33 45.01 -11.32 -34.55
CA ASN A 33 45.17 -11.81 -33.20
C ASN A 33 43.80 -11.90 -32.56
N GLU A 34 43.36 -13.13 -32.36
CA GLU A 34 42.33 -13.51 -31.40
C GLU A 34 42.77 -13.00 -30.02
N ASN A 35 42.05 -12.08 -29.46
CA ASN A 35 42.11 -11.83 -28.04
C ASN A 35 40.71 -11.96 -27.48
N ASN A 36 40.58 -12.92 -26.58
CA ASN A 36 39.51 -13.12 -25.63
C ASN A 36 38.97 -11.76 -25.12
N GLU A 37 37.74 -11.46 -25.41
CA GLU A 37 36.97 -10.55 -24.60
C GLU A 37 36.62 -11.26 -23.29
N GLU A 38 37.46 -11.12 -22.28
CA GLU A 38 37.04 -11.19 -20.91
C GLU A 38 36.06 -10.03 -20.70
N THR A 39 34.77 -10.36 -20.62
CA THR A 39 33.77 -9.48 -20.04
C THR A 39 34.11 -9.27 -18.56
N THR A 40 34.91 -8.27 -18.29
CA THR A 40 35.04 -7.74 -16.93
C THR A 40 33.71 -7.12 -16.56
N HIS A 41 32.94 -7.79 -15.72
CA HIS A 41 31.96 -7.16 -14.89
C HIS A 41 32.69 -6.15 -13.98
N GLU A 42 32.78 -4.91 -14.40
CA GLU A 42 33.13 -3.82 -13.50
C GLU A 42 31.95 -3.66 -12.51
N GLY A 43 32.05 -4.38 -11.40
CA GLY A 43 31.26 -4.06 -10.22
C GLY A 43 31.64 -2.64 -9.80
N ASN A 44 30.68 -1.74 -9.82
CA ASN A 44 30.82 -0.40 -9.22
C ASN A 44 31.11 -0.59 -7.73
N THR A 45 32.38 -0.60 -7.35
CA THR A 45 32.77 -0.64 -5.93
C THR A 45 32.52 0.74 -5.33
N ALA A 46 32.10 0.81 -4.07
CA ALA A 46 31.86 2.08 -3.34
C ALA A 46 33.04 3.07 -3.48
N GLU A 47 34.27 2.57 -3.59
CA GLU A 47 35.50 3.36 -3.75
C GLU A 47 35.55 4.15 -5.07
N SER A 48 34.81 3.74 -6.10
CA SER A 48 34.79 4.44 -7.41
C SER A 48 33.67 5.51 -7.52
N LEU A 49 32.75 5.57 -6.53
CA LEU A 49 31.63 6.48 -6.54
C LEU A 49 31.98 7.79 -5.80
N GLU A 50 31.51 8.93 -6.30
CA GLU A 50 31.54 10.18 -5.54
C GLU A 50 30.56 10.11 -4.38
N HIS A 51 30.86 10.78 -3.26
CA HIS A 51 29.98 10.83 -2.10
C HIS A 51 28.67 11.53 -2.43
N ALA A 52 27.53 10.94 -2.03
CA ALA A 52 26.20 11.54 -2.16
C ALA A 52 25.52 11.65 -0.79
N THR A 53 24.72 12.68 -0.59
CA THR A 53 23.76 12.77 0.52
C THR A 53 22.37 12.62 -0.07
N LEU A 54 21.60 11.65 0.40
CA LEU A 54 20.24 11.35 -0.05
C LEU A 54 19.23 11.86 0.98
N VAL A 55 18.36 12.76 0.54
CA VAL A 55 17.25 13.26 1.36
C VAL A 55 16.08 12.28 1.24
N TRP A 56 15.65 11.72 2.37
CA TRP A 56 14.57 10.75 2.42
C TRP A 56 13.43 11.23 3.32
N TYR A 57 12.27 11.52 2.73
CA TYR A 57 11.05 11.84 3.46
C TYR A 57 10.24 10.59 3.77
N LEU A 58 10.04 10.33 5.06
CA LEU A 58 9.28 9.18 5.55
C LEU A 58 8.14 9.65 6.45
N ILE A 59 6.97 8.99 6.31
CA ILE A 59 5.83 9.21 7.21
C ILE A 59 6.12 8.55 8.56
N GLY A 60 5.89 9.26 9.64
CA GLY A 60 6.05 8.74 11.00
C GLY A 60 6.30 9.85 12.00
N THR A 61 5.93 9.60 13.25
CA THR A 61 6.23 10.53 14.35
C THR A 61 7.73 10.65 14.54
N PRO A 62 8.31 11.86 14.62
CA PRO A 62 9.73 12.05 14.92
C PRO A 62 10.16 11.31 16.18
N GLN A 63 11.29 10.61 16.11
CA GLN A 63 11.80 9.75 17.18
C GLN A 63 12.96 10.41 17.92
N GLN A 64 13.05 10.20 19.24
CA GLN A 64 14.07 10.83 20.06
C GLN A 64 15.50 10.35 19.72
N ASP A 65 15.66 9.04 19.44
CA ASP A 65 16.96 8.43 19.19
C ASP A 65 17.27 8.29 17.69
N VAL A 66 16.48 8.94 16.79
CA VAL A 66 16.68 8.82 15.34
C VAL A 66 18.08 9.25 14.91
N ASP A 67 18.63 10.34 15.46
CA ASP A 67 19.94 10.84 15.08
C ASP A 67 21.04 9.82 15.42
N GLN A 68 20.96 9.17 16.59
CA GLN A 68 21.92 8.16 17.01
C GLN A 68 21.88 6.93 16.10
N VAL A 69 20.68 6.47 15.71
CA VAL A 69 20.54 5.34 14.78
C VAL A 69 21.06 5.73 13.39
N MET A 70 20.76 6.96 12.94
CA MET A 70 21.21 7.44 11.63
C MET A 70 22.74 7.63 11.55
N GLU A 71 23.46 7.84 12.67
CA GLU A 71 24.93 7.81 12.67
C GLU A 71 25.46 6.43 12.24
N GLU A 72 24.91 5.34 12.80
CA GLU A 72 25.27 3.96 12.42
C GLU A 72 24.84 3.62 11.00
N VAL A 73 23.60 4.00 10.61
CA VAL A 73 23.10 3.84 9.23
C VAL A 73 24.05 4.52 8.25
N ASN A 74 24.45 5.76 8.53
CA ASN A 74 25.31 6.53 7.65
C ASN A 74 26.74 5.99 7.59
N ALA A 75 27.25 5.43 8.68
CA ALA A 75 28.53 4.72 8.65
C ALA A 75 28.46 3.52 7.69
N TYR A 76 27.39 2.74 7.79
CA TYR A 76 27.17 1.56 6.96
C TYR A 76 26.92 1.88 5.48
N THR A 77 26.00 2.79 5.17
CA THR A 77 25.68 3.16 3.77
C THR A 77 26.85 3.85 3.09
N LYS A 78 27.68 4.60 3.82
CA LYS A 78 28.92 5.16 3.30
C LYS A 78 29.91 4.07 2.90
N GLU A 79 30.03 3.00 3.68
CA GLU A 79 30.87 1.84 3.32
C GLU A 79 30.34 1.12 2.10
N LYS A 80 29.04 0.87 2.02
CA LYS A 80 28.41 0.04 0.97
C LYS A 80 28.27 0.75 -0.36
N ILE A 81 27.80 1.99 -0.34
CA ILE A 81 27.41 2.74 -1.54
C ILE A 81 27.96 4.16 -1.59
N ASN A 82 28.88 4.54 -0.72
CA ASN A 82 29.41 5.89 -0.55
C ASN A 82 28.31 6.98 -0.49
N ALA A 83 27.26 6.71 0.29
CA ALA A 83 26.17 7.66 0.51
C ALA A 83 25.85 7.82 1.99
N THR A 84 25.35 9.01 2.36
CA THR A 84 24.73 9.29 3.66
C THR A 84 23.25 9.63 3.44
N ILE A 85 22.41 9.30 4.41
CA ILE A 85 20.95 9.47 4.37
C ILE A 85 20.57 10.60 5.31
N ASP A 86 19.92 11.63 4.79
CA ASP A 86 19.25 12.69 5.55
C ASP A 86 17.77 12.28 5.70
N LEU A 87 17.48 11.51 6.76
CA LEU A 87 16.12 11.03 7.05
C LEU A 87 15.28 12.14 7.66
N ARG A 88 14.16 12.46 7.04
CA ARG A 88 13.20 13.48 7.48
C ARG A 88 11.86 12.83 7.79
N LEU A 89 11.61 12.58 9.08
CA LEU A 89 10.32 12.09 9.55
C LEU A 89 9.31 13.23 9.58
N LEU A 90 8.19 13.03 8.92
CA LEU A 90 7.03 13.93 8.95
C LEU A 90 5.87 13.23 9.66
N ASP A 91 5.30 13.89 10.66
CA ASP A 91 4.20 13.32 11.44
C ASP A 91 2.97 13.01 10.60
N TRP A 92 2.21 12.01 11.03
CA TRP A 92 1.03 11.47 10.36
C TRP A 92 0.03 12.55 9.93
N GLY A 93 -0.21 13.54 10.79
CA GLY A 93 -1.19 14.60 10.55
C GLY A 93 -0.75 15.64 9.52
N GLU A 94 0.55 15.80 9.27
CA GLU A 94 1.08 16.84 8.38
C GLU A 94 1.74 16.30 7.09
N PHE A 95 2.00 15.00 7.02
CA PHE A 95 2.76 14.38 5.93
C PHE A 95 2.22 14.75 4.55
N ASN A 96 0.92 14.60 4.32
CA ASN A 96 0.30 14.87 3.02
C ASN A 96 0.44 16.33 2.58
N GLU A 97 0.17 17.26 3.48
CA GLU A 97 0.27 18.70 3.18
C GLU A 97 1.72 19.11 2.93
N ARG A 98 2.67 18.61 3.72
CA ARG A 98 4.09 18.89 3.57
C ARG A 98 4.62 18.34 2.26
N MET A 99 4.35 17.07 1.94
CA MET A 99 4.78 16.45 0.68
C MET A 99 4.16 17.14 -0.54
N GLN A 100 2.90 17.57 -0.46
CA GLN A 100 2.29 18.35 -1.54
C GLN A 100 3.03 19.67 -1.78
N VAL A 101 3.42 20.39 -0.73
CA VAL A 101 4.20 21.63 -0.87
C VAL A 101 5.59 21.36 -1.45
N ILE A 102 6.32 20.39 -0.91
CA ILE A 102 7.66 19.99 -1.35
C ILE A 102 7.64 19.62 -2.85
N THR A 103 6.72 18.72 -3.24
CA THR A 103 6.59 18.27 -4.64
C THR A 103 6.21 19.40 -5.60
N THR A 104 5.26 20.26 -5.21
CA THR A 104 4.78 21.34 -6.09
C THR A 104 5.73 22.52 -6.17
N SER A 105 6.55 22.77 -5.14
CA SER A 105 7.57 23.81 -5.16
C SER A 105 8.82 23.45 -5.99
N GLY A 106 8.99 22.15 -6.30
CA GLY A 106 10.20 21.64 -6.94
C GLY A 106 11.41 21.60 -5.98
N GLU A 107 11.17 21.52 -4.68
CA GLU A 107 12.22 21.30 -3.67
C GLU A 107 12.97 20.00 -4.00
N GLU A 108 14.30 20.04 -3.89
CA GLU A 108 15.15 18.89 -4.16
C GLU A 108 15.07 17.87 -3.01
N TYR A 109 14.73 16.65 -3.35
CA TYR A 109 14.81 15.47 -2.47
C TYR A 109 15.05 14.23 -3.31
N ASP A 110 15.48 13.12 -2.68
CA ASP A 110 15.82 11.90 -3.40
C ASP A 110 14.75 10.84 -3.27
N ILE A 111 14.29 10.54 -2.06
CA ILE A 111 13.35 9.45 -1.80
C ILE A 111 12.18 9.97 -0.96
N ALA A 112 10.99 9.48 -1.25
CA ALA A 112 9.82 9.74 -0.40
C ALA A 112 8.92 8.52 -0.28
N PHE A 113 8.33 8.35 0.91
CA PHE A 113 7.20 7.47 1.11
C PHE A 113 6.02 7.93 0.26
N THR A 114 5.38 6.99 -0.40
CA THR A 114 4.15 7.20 -1.17
C THR A 114 3.23 5.99 -1.02
N SER A 115 1.95 6.20 -1.19
CA SER A 115 0.96 5.12 -1.09
C SER A 115 -0.35 5.49 -1.78
N SER A 116 -1.32 4.58 -1.79
CA SER A 116 -2.70 4.87 -2.21
C SER A 116 -3.41 5.90 -1.32
N TRP A 117 -3.01 6.00 -0.03
CA TRP A 117 -3.67 6.83 1.00
C TRP A 117 -2.83 8.04 1.46
N ALA A 118 -1.53 8.08 1.20
CA ALA A 118 -0.64 9.19 1.57
C ALA A 118 0.34 9.52 0.45
N ASN A 119 0.58 10.83 0.19
CA ASN A 119 1.42 11.30 -0.93
C ASN A 119 1.05 10.60 -2.24
N ASN A 120 -0.22 10.59 -2.58
CA ASN A 120 -0.91 9.74 -3.56
C ASN A 120 -0.05 9.28 -4.76
N TYR A 121 0.27 7.99 -4.77
CA TYR A 121 1.17 7.36 -5.73
C TYR A 121 0.76 7.57 -7.19
N ALA A 122 -0.46 7.17 -7.56
CA ALA A 122 -0.93 7.21 -8.93
C ALA A 122 -0.99 8.65 -9.47
N LEU A 123 -1.48 9.58 -8.65
CA LEU A 123 -1.58 10.99 -9.02
C LEU A 123 -0.21 11.62 -9.23
N ASN A 124 0.74 11.38 -8.32
CA ASN A 124 2.08 11.98 -8.40
C ASN A 124 2.92 11.36 -9.52
N SER A 125 2.78 10.06 -9.79
CA SER A 125 3.40 9.38 -10.95
C SER A 125 2.94 10.02 -12.26
N ARG A 126 1.63 10.18 -12.48
CA ARG A 126 1.08 10.81 -13.69
C ARG A 126 1.44 12.29 -13.83
N ARG A 127 1.70 13.00 -12.73
CA ARG A 127 2.18 14.39 -12.72
C ARG A 127 3.68 14.51 -12.98
N GLY A 128 4.41 13.40 -13.09
CA GLY A 128 5.85 13.39 -13.31
C GLY A 128 6.66 13.80 -12.07
N ALA A 129 6.13 13.56 -10.86
CA ALA A 129 6.85 13.82 -9.62
C ALA A 129 7.89 12.74 -9.31
N PHE A 130 7.68 11.51 -9.82
CA PHE A 130 8.54 10.36 -9.55
C PHE A 130 9.24 9.87 -10.82
N VAL A 131 10.46 9.37 -10.65
CA VAL A 131 11.28 8.79 -11.71
C VAL A 131 10.71 7.41 -12.09
N GLU A 132 10.71 7.08 -13.38
CA GLU A 132 10.45 5.72 -13.86
C GLU A 132 11.59 4.81 -13.42
N LEU A 133 11.28 3.70 -12.74
CA LEU A 133 12.26 2.86 -12.05
C LEU A 133 12.70 1.61 -12.80
N ASN A 134 12.06 1.23 -13.91
CA ASN A 134 12.32 -0.03 -14.60
C ASN A 134 13.82 -0.22 -14.91
N ASP A 135 14.44 0.74 -15.59
CA ASP A 135 15.87 0.68 -15.93
C ASP A 135 16.80 0.76 -14.70
N LEU A 136 16.42 1.58 -13.70
CA LEU A 136 17.20 1.73 -12.47
C LEU A 136 17.16 0.44 -11.64
N MET A 137 16.00 -0.22 -11.57
CA MET A 137 15.83 -1.49 -10.88
C MET A 137 16.64 -2.60 -11.53
N ASP A 138 16.65 -2.68 -12.86
CA ASP A 138 17.44 -3.68 -13.61
C ASP A 138 18.94 -3.50 -13.42
N LYS A 139 19.42 -2.29 -13.23
CA LYS A 139 20.86 -1.99 -13.07
C LYS A 139 21.33 -2.04 -11.62
N TYR A 140 20.55 -1.50 -10.69
CA TYR A 140 20.96 -1.19 -9.32
C TYR A 140 20.06 -1.79 -8.23
N GLY A 141 18.95 -2.46 -8.61
CA GLY A 141 17.95 -3.02 -7.70
C GLY A 141 17.77 -4.53 -7.86
N LYS A 142 18.77 -5.27 -8.34
CA LYS A 142 18.61 -6.68 -8.72
C LYS A 142 18.23 -7.58 -7.56
N GLU A 143 18.95 -7.47 -6.43
CA GLU A 143 18.72 -8.29 -5.25
C GLU A 143 17.32 -8.04 -4.69
N MET A 144 16.92 -6.79 -4.62
CA MET A 144 15.56 -6.41 -4.20
C MET A 144 14.50 -6.96 -5.16
N LYS A 145 14.73 -6.85 -6.48
CA LYS A 145 13.80 -7.34 -7.52
C LYS A 145 13.56 -8.85 -7.41
N GLU A 146 14.57 -9.62 -7.05
CA GLU A 146 14.48 -11.08 -6.85
C GLU A 146 13.67 -11.46 -5.61
N LEU A 147 13.57 -10.56 -4.61
CA LEU A 147 12.86 -10.78 -3.35
C LEU A 147 11.40 -10.30 -3.37
N ILE A 148 11.02 -9.46 -4.32
CA ILE A 148 9.65 -8.93 -4.44
C ILE A 148 8.87 -9.83 -5.39
N ASP A 149 7.67 -10.27 -4.96
CA ASP A 149 6.78 -11.04 -5.81
C ASP A 149 6.47 -10.28 -7.11
N PRO A 150 6.58 -10.91 -8.29
CA PRO A 150 6.28 -10.28 -9.58
C PRO A 150 4.89 -9.62 -9.64
N ALA A 151 3.88 -10.20 -8.99
CA ALA A 151 2.54 -9.62 -8.94
C ALA A 151 2.50 -8.26 -8.21
N PHE A 152 3.42 -8.03 -7.24
CA PHE A 152 3.52 -6.73 -6.57
C PHE A 152 4.14 -5.68 -7.48
N LEU A 153 5.15 -6.06 -8.27
CA LEU A 153 5.75 -5.16 -9.25
C LEU A 153 4.75 -4.83 -10.37
N GLU A 154 3.93 -5.80 -10.80
CA GLU A 154 2.85 -5.60 -11.76
C GLU A 154 1.74 -4.69 -11.19
N GLY A 155 1.24 -5.01 -10.00
CA GLY A 155 0.22 -4.21 -9.31
C GLY A 155 0.68 -2.79 -8.95
N ALA A 156 1.99 -2.52 -8.95
CA ALA A 156 2.54 -1.18 -8.71
C ALA A 156 2.73 -0.36 -9.99
N GLN A 157 2.56 -0.92 -11.19
CA GLN A 157 2.77 -0.18 -12.44
C GLN A 157 1.62 0.78 -12.73
N ILE A 158 1.96 1.99 -13.11
CA ILE A 158 1.03 2.98 -13.66
C ILE A 158 1.32 3.09 -15.16
N ASP A 159 0.32 2.75 -15.98
CA ASP A 159 0.43 2.78 -17.43
C ASP A 159 1.66 1.97 -17.94
N GLY A 160 1.90 0.79 -17.37
CA GLY A 160 3.00 -0.13 -17.70
C GLY A 160 4.38 0.28 -17.15
N LYS A 161 4.47 1.27 -16.27
CA LYS A 161 5.71 1.81 -15.71
C LYS A 161 5.72 1.78 -14.20
N LEU A 162 6.84 1.37 -13.62
CA LEU A 162 7.04 1.38 -12.17
C LEU A 162 7.63 2.73 -11.74
N PHE A 163 7.02 3.40 -10.75
CA PHE A 163 7.47 4.70 -10.21
C PHE A 163 7.82 4.65 -8.72
N ALA A 164 7.53 3.54 -8.03
CA ALA A 164 7.93 3.33 -6.65
C ALA A 164 8.15 1.85 -6.37
N VAL A 165 8.96 1.55 -5.37
CA VAL A 165 9.22 0.19 -4.90
C VAL A 165 8.18 -0.17 -3.84
N PRO A 166 7.36 -1.21 -4.03
CA PRO A 166 6.44 -1.67 -2.99
C PRO A 166 7.19 -2.30 -1.82
N THR A 167 6.67 -2.09 -0.62
CA THR A 167 7.17 -2.75 0.58
C THR A 167 6.80 -4.22 0.55
N ASN A 168 7.78 -5.11 0.68
CA ASN A 168 7.54 -6.55 0.82
C ASN A 168 7.09 -6.85 2.26
N LYS A 169 5.79 -7.10 2.41
CA LYS A 169 5.09 -7.38 3.67
C LYS A 169 3.88 -8.28 3.37
N GLU A 170 2.91 -8.42 4.29
CA GLU A 170 1.62 -9.00 3.90
C GLU A 170 0.93 -8.10 2.88
N VAL A 171 0.73 -8.59 1.68
CA VAL A 171 0.07 -7.88 0.59
C VAL A 171 -1.25 -8.55 0.21
N GLY A 172 -1.35 -9.87 0.41
CA GLY A 172 -2.62 -10.55 0.33
C GLY A 172 -3.64 -9.96 1.30
N GLN A 173 -4.86 -9.70 0.83
CA GLN A 173 -5.98 -9.25 1.66
C GLN A 173 -7.04 -10.35 1.72
N GLN A 174 -7.42 -10.70 2.94
CA GLN A 174 -8.49 -11.66 3.22
C GLN A 174 -9.37 -11.12 4.34
N ALA A 175 -10.64 -10.86 4.04
CA ALA A 175 -11.59 -10.52 5.08
C ALA A 175 -11.98 -11.79 5.84
N VAL A 176 -11.95 -11.72 7.16
CA VAL A 176 -12.33 -12.81 8.05
C VAL A 176 -13.35 -12.34 9.08
N LEU A 177 -14.13 -13.29 9.56
CA LEU A 177 -14.91 -13.14 10.79
C LEU A 177 -14.07 -13.64 11.95
N ALA A 178 -13.73 -12.76 12.87
CA ALA A 178 -13.03 -13.08 14.11
C ALA A 178 -14.03 -13.23 15.24
N PHE A 179 -13.91 -14.32 16.01
CA PHE A 179 -14.82 -14.69 17.10
C PHE A 179 -14.10 -14.68 18.44
N ASN A 180 -14.78 -14.22 19.47
CA ASN A 180 -14.38 -14.43 20.85
C ASN A 180 -14.58 -15.93 21.21
N ASN A 181 -13.47 -16.69 21.29
CA ASN A 181 -13.53 -18.14 21.49
C ASN A 181 -14.07 -18.56 22.86
N GLU A 182 -13.94 -17.72 23.89
CA GLU A 182 -14.57 -18.02 25.20
C GLU A 182 -16.10 -18.16 25.09
N LEU A 183 -16.73 -17.35 24.21
CA LEU A 183 -18.16 -17.43 23.95
C LEU A 183 -18.52 -18.60 23.03
N VAL A 184 -17.66 -18.93 22.08
CA VAL A 184 -17.80 -20.10 21.21
C VAL A 184 -17.81 -21.36 22.08
N GLU A 185 -16.84 -21.55 22.97
CA GLU A 185 -16.73 -22.70 23.85
C GLU A 185 -17.86 -22.73 24.90
N LYS A 186 -18.14 -21.59 25.55
CA LYS A 186 -19.18 -21.47 26.59
C LYS A 186 -20.54 -21.96 26.11
N HIS A 187 -20.89 -21.67 24.86
CA HIS A 187 -22.18 -22.03 24.26
C HIS A 187 -22.13 -23.23 23.31
N ASN A 188 -20.98 -23.91 23.20
CA ASN A 188 -20.80 -25.03 22.30
C ASN A 188 -21.17 -24.69 20.85
N LEU A 189 -20.74 -23.54 20.34
CA LEU A 189 -21.09 -23.07 19.01
C LEU A 189 -20.17 -23.72 17.96
N ASP A 190 -20.75 -24.16 16.84
CA ASP A 190 -20.00 -24.70 15.73
C ASP A 190 -19.77 -23.59 14.67
N ILE A 191 -18.59 -22.95 14.72
CA ILE A 191 -18.20 -21.93 13.74
C ILE A 191 -17.63 -22.52 12.45
N SER A 192 -17.37 -23.87 12.39
CA SER A 192 -16.77 -24.49 11.19
C SER A 192 -17.69 -24.42 9.97
N THR A 193 -18.98 -24.25 10.18
CA THR A 193 -20.00 -24.13 9.14
C THR A 193 -20.19 -22.71 8.61
N VAL A 194 -19.54 -21.71 9.22
CA VAL A 194 -19.66 -20.30 8.82
C VAL A 194 -18.76 -20.04 7.60
N ASN A 195 -19.37 -19.71 6.46
CA ASN A 195 -18.72 -19.38 5.20
C ASN A 195 -19.22 -18.03 4.64
N SER A 196 -20.27 -17.47 5.23
CA SER A 196 -20.87 -16.20 4.84
C SER A 196 -21.47 -15.48 6.04
N LEU A 197 -21.85 -14.21 5.85
CA LEU A 197 -22.56 -13.46 6.89
C LEU A 197 -23.90 -14.11 7.23
N ALA A 198 -24.59 -14.74 6.27
CA ALA A 198 -25.89 -15.39 6.50
C ALA A 198 -25.80 -16.59 7.45
N ASP A 199 -24.67 -17.28 7.48
CA ASP A 199 -24.44 -18.44 8.34
C ASP A 199 -24.32 -18.07 9.83
N LEU A 200 -24.16 -16.80 10.15
CA LEU A 200 -24.04 -16.33 11.55
C LEU A 200 -25.36 -16.41 12.34
N GLU A 201 -26.52 -16.39 11.67
CA GLU A 201 -27.83 -16.26 12.31
C GLU A 201 -28.06 -17.20 13.53
N PRO A 202 -27.80 -18.53 13.44
CA PRO A 202 -28.01 -19.45 14.57
C PRO A 202 -27.13 -19.08 15.77
N LEU A 203 -25.89 -18.66 15.52
CA LEU A 203 -24.89 -18.30 16.53
C LEU A 203 -25.26 -16.98 17.22
N LEU A 204 -25.60 -15.96 16.43
CA LEU A 204 -25.98 -14.63 16.91
C LEU A 204 -27.23 -14.72 17.81
N LYS A 205 -28.18 -15.57 17.46
CA LYS A 205 -29.38 -15.84 18.26
C LYS A 205 -29.03 -16.36 19.64
N VAL A 206 -28.15 -17.38 19.74
CA VAL A 206 -27.72 -17.94 21.01
C VAL A 206 -27.06 -16.86 21.89
N ILE A 207 -26.14 -16.08 21.31
CA ILE A 207 -25.47 -15.01 22.05
C ILE A 207 -26.48 -13.97 22.53
N LYS A 208 -27.37 -13.50 21.66
CA LYS A 208 -28.39 -12.50 22.01
C LYS A 208 -29.30 -12.94 23.16
N GLU A 209 -29.66 -14.21 23.19
CA GLU A 209 -30.57 -14.76 24.20
C GLU A 209 -29.88 -15.05 25.56
N ASN A 210 -28.54 -15.26 25.57
CA ASN A 210 -27.83 -15.73 26.77
C ASN A 210 -26.79 -14.72 27.31
N GLU A 211 -26.39 -13.72 26.54
CA GLU A 211 -25.32 -12.76 26.91
C GLU A 211 -25.85 -11.30 26.84
N SER A 212 -26.31 -10.79 27.95
CA SER A 212 -26.93 -9.43 27.99
C SER A 212 -25.93 -8.28 27.79
N ASP A 213 -24.66 -8.50 28.14
CA ASP A 213 -23.61 -7.49 28.13
C ASP A 213 -22.67 -7.60 26.91
N VAL A 214 -22.97 -8.54 26.01
CA VAL A 214 -22.21 -8.81 24.79
C VAL A 214 -22.99 -8.36 23.57
N SER A 215 -22.36 -7.61 22.69
CA SER A 215 -22.88 -7.34 21.34
C SER A 215 -22.70 -8.58 20.47
N PRO A 216 -23.75 -9.18 19.91
CA PRO A 216 -23.58 -10.29 18.99
C PRO A 216 -22.67 -9.96 17.82
N ILE A 217 -22.77 -8.75 17.26
CA ILE A 217 -21.91 -8.23 16.21
C ILE A 217 -21.25 -6.94 16.70
N ALA A 218 -19.90 -6.92 16.75
CA ALA A 218 -19.15 -5.67 16.79
C ALA A 218 -19.40 -4.93 15.47
N THR A 219 -19.94 -3.72 15.52
CA THR A 219 -20.38 -3.01 14.32
C THR A 219 -19.27 -2.91 13.27
N PHE A 220 -19.54 -3.38 12.08
CA PHE A 220 -18.65 -3.28 10.91
C PHE A 220 -19.48 -3.02 9.64
N ASP A 221 -18.84 -2.56 8.59
CA ASP A 221 -19.44 -2.46 7.26
C ASP A 221 -19.49 -3.83 6.59
N ALA A 222 -20.62 -4.12 5.94
CA ALA A 222 -20.81 -5.37 5.22
C ALA A 222 -19.68 -5.62 4.22
N TYR A 223 -19.12 -6.83 4.23
CA TYR A 223 -18.19 -7.25 3.19
C TYR A 223 -18.95 -7.47 1.87
N LEU A 224 -18.46 -6.88 0.81
CA LEU A 224 -18.97 -7.05 -0.55
C LEU A 224 -17.84 -7.56 -1.47
N PRO A 225 -18.07 -8.59 -2.31
CA PRO A 225 -17.03 -9.27 -3.07
C PRO A 225 -16.67 -8.51 -4.36
N PHE A 226 -16.11 -7.31 -4.23
CA PHE A 226 -15.72 -6.44 -5.34
C PHE A 226 -14.34 -5.86 -5.13
N ASP A 227 -13.63 -5.61 -6.25
CA ASP A 227 -12.51 -4.70 -6.30
C ASP A 227 -13.01 -3.29 -6.64
N SER A 228 -13.05 -2.43 -5.63
CA SER A 228 -13.61 -1.08 -5.74
C SER A 228 -12.59 -0.13 -6.37
N ILE A 229 -13.07 0.67 -7.33
CA ILE A 229 -12.27 1.70 -7.97
C ILE A 229 -12.29 2.97 -7.11
N LEU A 230 -11.12 3.55 -6.85
CA LEU A 230 -10.79 4.69 -5.98
C LEU A 230 -10.86 4.36 -4.50
N GLN A 231 -12.02 4.14 -3.93
CA GLN A 231 -12.24 3.89 -2.49
C GLN A 231 -13.31 2.81 -2.32
N GLU A 232 -13.22 2.06 -1.22
CA GLU A 232 -14.13 0.94 -0.95
C GLU A 232 -15.60 1.34 -0.93
N GLU A 233 -15.92 2.55 -0.46
CA GLU A 233 -17.29 3.04 -0.36
C GLU A 233 -17.90 3.45 -1.71
N MET A 234 -17.06 3.74 -2.72
CA MET A 234 -17.53 4.19 -4.02
C MET A 234 -18.34 3.10 -4.73
N PRO A 235 -19.35 3.50 -5.54
CA PRO A 235 -20.31 2.55 -6.11
C PRO A 235 -19.73 1.75 -7.30
N PHE A 236 -18.70 2.26 -7.96
CA PHE A 236 -18.11 1.62 -9.14
C PHE A 236 -17.01 0.64 -8.75
N ALA A 237 -17.10 -0.57 -9.25
CA ALA A 237 -16.21 -1.65 -8.90
C ALA A 237 -16.18 -2.71 -10.00
N PHE A 238 -15.20 -3.58 -9.95
CA PHE A 238 -15.18 -4.82 -10.72
C PHE A 238 -15.52 -6.00 -9.80
N ARG A 239 -16.18 -7.01 -10.34
CA ARG A 239 -16.38 -8.26 -9.62
C ARG A 239 -15.07 -9.00 -9.50
N ILE A 240 -14.82 -9.64 -8.35
CA ILE A 240 -13.68 -10.55 -8.17
C ILE A 240 -14.02 -11.99 -8.60
N ASP A 241 -15.27 -12.27 -8.92
CA ASP A 241 -15.79 -13.55 -9.38
C ASP A 241 -16.71 -13.36 -10.60
N GLY A 242 -16.95 -14.41 -11.35
CA GLY A 242 -17.88 -14.38 -12.48
C GLY A 242 -17.43 -13.49 -13.65
N ASN A 243 -18.23 -12.48 -14.03
CA ASN A 243 -17.87 -11.51 -15.07
C ASN A 243 -16.96 -10.43 -14.47
N THR A 244 -15.66 -10.56 -14.71
CA THR A 244 -14.62 -9.69 -14.16
C THR A 244 -14.15 -8.60 -15.13
N ASP A 245 -14.74 -8.52 -16.33
CA ASP A 245 -14.32 -7.62 -17.41
C ASP A 245 -15.22 -6.38 -17.55
N GLU A 246 -16.20 -6.22 -16.68
CA GLU A 246 -17.16 -5.14 -16.73
C GLU A 246 -17.19 -4.37 -15.41
N VAL A 247 -17.04 -3.05 -15.50
CA VAL A 247 -17.26 -2.19 -14.35
C VAL A 247 -18.74 -2.09 -14.03
N VAL A 248 -19.10 -2.29 -12.78
CA VAL A 248 -20.49 -2.29 -12.32
C VAL A 248 -20.78 -1.22 -11.28
N ASN A 249 -22.04 -0.84 -11.15
CA ASN A 249 -22.55 -0.25 -9.92
C ASN A 249 -22.81 -1.37 -8.92
N LYS A 250 -21.92 -1.55 -7.95
CA LYS A 250 -22.02 -2.66 -6.99
C LYS A 250 -23.32 -2.70 -6.20
N TYR A 251 -24.04 -1.54 -6.06
CA TYR A 251 -25.32 -1.46 -5.40
C TYR A 251 -26.51 -1.90 -6.27
N GLU A 252 -26.26 -2.29 -7.54
CA GLU A 252 -27.25 -2.92 -8.42
C GLU A 252 -27.09 -4.44 -8.51
N GLU A 253 -26.03 -4.97 -7.91
CA GLU A 253 -25.70 -6.40 -7.94
C GLU A 253 -26.52 -7.20 -6.91
N ASP A 254 -27.00 -8.38 -7.32
CA ASP A 254 -27.81 -9.25 -6.47
C ASP A 254 -27.09 -9.64 -5.18
N VAL A 255 -25.77 -9.95 -5.25
CA VAL A 255 -24.96 -10.30 -4.10
C VAL A 255 -24.91 -9.18 -3.05
N THR A 256 -24.90 -7.94 -3.48
CA THR A 256 -24.98 -6.78 -2.60
C THR A 256 -26.35 -6.68 -1.92
N MET A 257 -27.42 -6.82 -2.70
CA MET A 257 -28.77 -6.79 -2.18
C MET A 257 -28.98 -7.89 -1.13
N GLU A 258 -28.55 -9.13 -1.39
CA GLU A 258 -28.65 -10.26 -0.46
C GLU A 258 -27.86 -10.02 0.82
N THR A 259 -26.64 -9.53 0.71
CA THR A 259 -25.76 -9.20 1.85
C THR A 259 -26.37 -8.12 2.72
N LEU A 260 -26.84 -7.03 2.11
CA LEU A 260 -27.46 -5.90 2.85
C LEU A 260 -28.80 -6.27 3.48
N LYS A 261 -29.59 -7.15 2.87
CA LYS A 261 -30.79 -7.72 3.49
C LYS A 261 -30.44 -8.53 4.74
N THR A 262 -29.39 -9.33 4.69
CA THR A 262 -28.89 -10.06 5.84
C THR A 262 -28.47 -9.12 6.97
N MET A 263 -27.70 -8.08 6.68
CA MET A 263 -27.30 -7.06 7.66
C MET A 263 -28.51 -6.32 8.25
N HIS A 264 -29.49 -5.96 7.42
CA HIS A 264 -30.69 -5.29 7.88
C HIS A 264 -31.55 -6.19 8.78
N ASP A 265 -31.66 -7.49 8.46
CA ASP A 265 -32.33 -8.46 9.30
C ASP A 265 -31.64 -8.59 10.67
N TYR A 266 -30.30 -8.61 10.70
CA TYR A 266 -29.52 -8.60 11.93
C TYR A 266 -29.72 -7.33 12.76
N TYR A 267 -29.81 -6.18 12.08
CA TYR A 267 -30.14 -4.91 12.75
C TYR A 267 -31.54 -4.95 13.37
N LYS A 268 -32.58 -5.42 12.63
CA LYS A 268 -33.97 -5.56 13.17
C LYS A 268 -34.05 -6.53 14.35
N LYS A 269 -33.26 -7.61 14.33
CA LYS A 269 -33.20 -8.56 15.45
C LYS A 269 -32.36 -8.07 16.63
N GLY A 270 -31.72 -6.90 16.49
CA GLY A 270 -30.88 -6.30 17.52
C GLY A 270 -29.58 -7.04 17.75
N TYR A 271 -29.07 -7.77 16.76
CA TYR A 271 -27.71 -8.31 16.77
C TYR A 271 -26.68 -7.23 16.48
N ILE A 272 -27.07 -6.23 15.71
CA ILE A 272 -26.34 -4.98 15.50
C ILE A 272 -26.99 -3.89 16.36
N ARG A 273 -26.19 -3.05 16.99
CA ARG A 273 -26.69 -1.96 17.85
C ARG A 273 -27.50 -0.92 17.05
N SER A 274 -28.52 -0.34 17.70
CA SER A 274 -29.45 0.56 17.02
C SER A 274 -28.86 1.89 16.54
N ASP A 275 -27.72 2.32 17.07
CA ASP A 275 -27.00 3.53 16.69
C ASP A 275 -25.79 3.26 15.77
N ALA A 276 -25.69 2.05 15.20
CA ALA A 276 -24.57 1.61 14.38
C ALA A 276 -24.21 2.58 13.24
N ALA A 277 -25.22 3.19 12.59
CA ALA A 277 -24.99 4.11 11.48
C ALA A 277 -24.32 5.43 11.89
N THR A 278 -24.43 5.83 13.15
CA THR A 278 -23.97 7.12 13.67
C THR A 278 -22.93 7.02 14.78
N SER A 279 -22.76 5.82 15.35
CA SER A 279 -21.75 5.58 16.40
C SER A 279 -20.34 5.63 15.84
N THR A 280 -19.46 6.30 16.57
CA THR A 280 -17.99 6.31 16.36
C THR A 280 -17.28 5.46 17.40
N ASP A 281 -18.01 4.67 18.20
CA ASP A 281 -17.42 3.81 19.21
C ASP A 281 -16.52 2.74 18.55
N SER A 282 -15.34 2.59 19.11
CA SER A 282 -14.44 1.49 18.77
C SER A 282 -14.81 0.22 19.56
N TRP A 283 -14.34 -0.91 19.04
CA TRP A 283 -14.44 -2.22 19.70
C TRP A 283 -13.03 -2.71 20.05
N PRO A 284 -12.40 -2.21 21.15
CA PRO A 284 -11.06 -2.65 21.51
C PRO A 284 -11.01 -4.16 21.75
N LEU A 285 -9.92 -4.80 21.30
CA LEU A 285 -9.76 -6.25 21.47
C LEU A 285 -9.75 -6.66 22.94
N GLU A 286 -9.19 -5.82 23.81
CA GLU A 286 -9.05 -6.04 25.26
C GLU A 286 -10.40 -6.03 25.99
N THR A 287 -11.47 -5.57 25.35
CA THR A 287 -12.81 -5.52 25.95
C THR A 287 -13.67 -6.62 25.41
N PRO A 288 -13.92 -7.73 26.17
CA PRO A 288 -14.63 -8.91 25.70
C PRO A 288 -16.15 -8.71 25.66
N ASN A 289 -16.64 -7.59 25.09
CA ASN A 289 -18.04 -7.22 25.03
C ASN A 289 -18.68 -7.45 23.64
N TRP A 290 -18.02 -8.24 22.80
CA TRP A 290 -18.44 -8.60 21.45
C TRP A 290 -18.26 -10.12 21.20
N PHE A 291 -19.05 -10.67 20.28
CA PHE A 291 -18.95 -12.07 19.87
C PHE A 291 -18.25 -12.24 18.53
N VAL A 292 -18.69 -11.53 17.48
CA VAL A 292 -18.07 -11.59 16.14
C VAL A 292 -17.78 -10.20 15.60
N ARG A 293 -16.66 -10.08 14.90
CA ARG A 293 -16.22 -8.88 14.20
C ARG A 293 -15.57 -9.22 12.86
N LYS A 294 -15.55 -8.28 11.91
CA LYS A 294 -14.84 -8.41 10.64
C LYS A 294 -13.43 -7.82 10.80
N GLU A 295 -12.42 -8.54 10.35
CA GLU A 295 -11.03 -8.13 10.34
C GLU A 295 -10.36 -8.45 9.01
N LEU A 296 -9.20 -7.85 8.74
CA LEU A 296 -8.29 -8.25 7.67
C LEU A 296 -7.26 -9.22 8.24
N TYR A 297 -7.20 -10.40 7.65
CA TYR A 297 -6.31 -11.47 8.09
C TYR A 297 -4.87 -11.23 7.64
N GLN A 298 -3.95 -11.65 8.46
CA GLN A 298 -2.53 -11.86 8.14
C GLN A 298 -2.08 -13.17 8.79
N PRO A 299 -1.01 -13.80 8.35
CA PRO A 299 -0.50 -14.99 9.02
C PRO A 299 -0.29 -14.74 10.52
N TYR A 300 -0.69 -15.72 11.32
CA TYR A 300 -0.66 -15.65 12.80
C TYR A 300 -1.57 -14.59 13.44
N ALA A 301 -2.51 -14.01 12.69
CA ALA A 301 -3.45 -13.00 13.20
C ALA A 301 -4.18 -13.47 14.48
N GLU A 302 -4.64 -14.72 14.53
CA GLU A 302 -5.33 -15.27 15.71
C GLU A 302 -4.44 -15.21 16.97
N SER A 303 -3.16 -15.59 16.86
CA SER A 303 -2.21 -15.53 17.97
C SER A 303 -1.92 -14.09 18.38
N ILE A 304 -1.72 -13.20 17.40
CA ILE A 304 -1.46 -11.77 17.64
C ILE A 304 -2.66 -11.11 18.32
N TRP A 305 -3.86 -11.34 17.81
CA TRP A 305 -5.08 -10.77 18.37
C TRP A 305 -5.44 -11.36 19.72
N SER A 306 -5.26 -12.67 19.93
CA SER A 306 -5.48 -13.33 21.22
C SER A 306 -4.56 -12.77 22.31
N ARG A 307 -3.29 -12.53 21.98
CA ARG A 307 -2.34 -11.91 22.90
C ARG A 307 -2.75 -10.47 23.24
N ALA A 308 -3.15 -9.66 22.26
CA ALA A 308 -3.63 -8.31 22.49
C ALA A 308 -4.92 -8.29 23.29
N ALA A 309 -5.83 -9.20 23.03
CA ALA A 309 -7.11 -9.32 23.71
C ALA A 309 -7.00 -9.83 25.16
N GLY A 310 -6.03 -10.71 25.42
CA GLY A 310 -5.91 -11.45 26.69
C GLY A 310 -6.85 -12.66 26.80
N TYR A 311 -7.51 -13.05 25.70
CA TYR A 311 -8.35 -14.24 25.53
C TYR A 311 -8.26 -14.75 24.10
N GLU A 312 -8.65 -16.00 23.86
CA GLU A 312 -8.51 -16.63 22.55
C GLU A 312 -9.47 -16.04 21.52
N ILE A 313 -8.94 -15.71 20.34
CA ILE A 313 -9.67 -15.30 19.15
C ILE A 313 -9.42 -16.33 18.06
N VAL A 314 -10.49 -16.77 17.40
CA VAL A 314 -10.46 -17.71 16.27
C VAL A 314 -11.15 -17.09 15.06
N THR A 315 -10.81 -17.53 13.86
CA THR A 315 -11.31 -16.90 12.64
C THR A 315 -12.00 -17.84 11.66
N ARG A 316 -12.84 -17.25 10.80
CA ARG A 316 -13.40 -17.91 9.61
C ARG A 316 -13.27 -16.97 8.42
N PRO A 317 -12.67 -17.41 7.31
CA PRO A 317 -12.51 -16.60 6.13
C PRO A 317 -13.86 -16.36 5.44
N LEU A 318 -14.05 -15.16 4.92
CA LEU A 318 -15.19 -14.80 4.05
C LEU A 318 -14.88 -15.04 2.57
N HIS A 319 -13.61 -15.08 2.21
CA HIS A 319 -13.10 -15.36 0.86
C HIS A 319 -11.63 -15.81 0.93
N GLU A 320 -11.12 -16.33 -0.16
CA GLU A 320 -9.70 -16.58 -0.34
C GLU A 320 -8.91 -15.25 -0.37
N PRO A 321 -7.60 -15.24 -0.06
CA PRO A 321 -6.82 -14.01 -0.09
C PRO A 321 -6.64 -13.51 -1.54
N TYR A 322 -6.78 -12.18 -1.72
CA TYR A 322 -6.57 -11.50 -3.00
C TYR A 322 -5.45 -10.45 -2.89
N VAL A 323 -4.74 -10.25 -4.00
CA VAL A 323 -3.84 -9.10 -4.18
C VAL A 323 -4.59 -8.02 -4.97
N PHE A 324 -4.79 -6.87 -4.34
CA PHE A 324 -5.43 -5.71 -4.95
C PHE A 324 -4.42 -4.59 -5.21
N ASN A 325 -4.74 -3.65 -6.11
CA ASN A 325 -3.90 -2.48 -6.33
C ASN A 325 -3.61 -1.70 -5.03
N ASN A 326 -4.62 -1.50 -4.20
CA ASN A 326 -4.49 -0.77 -2.94
C ASN A 326 -3.64 -1.50 -1.90
N SER A 327 -3.61 -2.85 -1.91
CA SER A 327 -2.75 -3.61 -1.01
C SER A 327 -1.28 -3.53 -1.42
N VAL A 328 -1.00 -3.61 -2.71
CA VAL A 328 0.36 -3.41 -3.25
C VAL A 328 0.84 -1.99 -3.03
N THR A 329 0.00 -0.99 -3.31
CA THR A 329 0.35 0.42 -3.16
C THR A 329 0.07 0.99 -1.78
N GLY A 330 -0.20 0.14 -0.81
CA GLY A 330 -0.41 0.54 0.58
C GLY A 330 0.82 1.14 1.25
N SER A 331 2.02 0.81 0.76
CA SER A 331 3.29 1.30 1.27
C SER A 331 4.39 1.15 0.23
N MET A 332 5.02 2.25 -0.17
CA MET A 332 6.01 2.28 -1.24
C MET A 332 7.05 3.37 -1.00
N GLN A 333 8.21 3.25 -1.69
CA GLN A 333 9.25 4.27 -1.74
C GLN A 333 9.49 4.72 -3.18
N ALA A 334 9.27 6.00 -3.46
CA ALA A 334 9.49 6.60 -4.78
C ALA A 334 10.79 7.41 -4.82
N ILE A 335 11.41 7.49 -6.00
CA ILE A 335 12.54 8.38 -6.27
C ILE A 335 12.00 9.65 -6.95
N SER A 336 12.37 10.82 -6.43
CA SER A 336 11.93 12.11 -6.95
C SER A 336 12.58 12.44 -8.31
N THR A 337 11.80 13.05 -9.20
CA THR A 337 12.37 13.63 -10.44
C THR A 337 13.28 14.84 -10.19
N THR A 338 13.26 15.41 -8.97
CA THR A 338 14.20 16.48 -8.56
C THR A 338 15.51 15.95 -8.01
N SER A 339 15.62 14.62 -7.77
CA SER A 339 16.86 13.98 -7.33
C SER A 339 17.98 14.18 -8.33
N LYS A 340 19.18 14.47 -7.82
CA LYS A 340 20.42 14.49 -8.59
C LYS A 340 21.20 13.18 -8.52
N ASN A 341 20.73 12.24 -7.72
CA ASN A 341 21.40 10.97 -7.45
C ASN A 341 20.44 9.77 -7.58
N PRO A 342 19.62 9.67 -8.65
CA PRO A 342 18.59 8.62 -8.73
C PRO A 342 19.19 7.20 -8.73
N GLU A 343 20.36 6.99 -9.31
CA GLU A 343 21.06 5.71 -9.27
C GLU A 343 21.48 5.34 -7.84
N ARG A 344 21.99 6.33 -7.09
CA ARG A 344 22.39 6.12 -5.71
C ARG A 344 21.19 5.89 -4.79
N ALA A 345 20.08 6.58 -5.06
CA ALA A 345 18.81 6.37 -4.37
C ALA A 345 18.31 4.93 -4.61
N MET A 346 18.41 4.40 -5.85
CA MET A 346 18.05 3.02 -6.15
C MET A 346 18.98 2.03 -5.45
N MET A 347 20.28 2.27 -5.39
CA MET A 347 21.22 1.42 -4.62
C MET A 347 20.86 1.39 -3.13
N PHE A 348 20.44 2.51 -2.54
CA PHE A 348 19.97 2.55 -1.16
C PHE A 348 18.67 1.76 -0.99
N LEU A 349 17.69 1.93 -1.90
CA LEU A 349 16.45 1.14 -1.86
C LEU A 349 16.72 -0.36 -2.03
N ASN A 350 17.69 -0.73 -2.85
CA ASN A 350 18.12 -2.12 -2.98
C ASN A 350 18.65 -2.67 -1.64
N LEU A 351 19.58 -1.99 -1.00
CA LEU A 351 20.06 -2.37 0.33
C LEU A 351 18.93 -2.44 1.36
N LEU A 352 18.05 -1.45 1.36
CA LEU A 352 16.92 -1.38 2.30
C LEU A 352 15.98 -2.59 2.19
N ASN A 353 15.89 -3.19 1.01
CA ASN A 353 15.00 -4.31 0.74
C ASN A 353 15.70 -5.68 0.66
N SER A 354 17.05 -5.74 0.65
CA SER A 354 17.80 -6.99 0.51
C SER A 354 18.85 -7.23 1.62
N ASP A 355 19.22 -6.19 2.37
CA ASP A 355 20.24 -6.30 3.42
C ASP A 355 19.61 -6.36 4.82
N PRO A 356 19.62 -7.53 5.49
CA PRO A 356 19.02 -7.68 6.81
C PRO A 356 19.65 -6.77 7.88
N TYR A 357 20.95 -6.47 7.79
CA TYR A 357 21.60 -5.61 8.79
C TYR A 357 21.04 -4.18 8.73
N LEU A 358 21.07 -3.57 7.55
CA LEU A 358 20.56 -2.21 7.36
C LEU A 358 19.06 -2.12 7.69
N ARG A 359 18.30 -3.12 7.24
CA ARG A 359 16.84 -3.13 7.46
C ARG A 359 16.49 -3.25 8.95
N ASN A 360 17.19 -4.11 9.70
CA ASN A 360 16.99 -4.24 11.15
C ASN A 360 17.49 -3.01 11.91
N LEU A 361 18.62 -2.42 11.52
CA LEU A 361 19.13 -1.20 12.15
C LEU A 361 18.11 -0.04 12.02
N LEU A 362 17.51 0.15 10.85
CA LEU A 362 16.48 1.18 10.62
C LEU A 362 15.15 0.88 11.31
N ASP A 363 14.81 -0.40 11.51
CA ASP A 363 13.56 -0.79 12.15
C ASP A 363 13.69 -0.90 13.67
N LYS A 364 14.65 -1.72 14.12
CA LYS A 364 14.79 -2.11 15.52
C LYS A 364 15.71 -1.16 16.30
N GLY A 365 16.58 -0.40 15.60
CA GLY A 365 17.60 0.43 16.20
C GLY A 365 18.87 -0.33 16.51
N ILE A 366 19.58 0.07 17.55
CA ILE A 366 20.92 -0.39 17.92
C ILE A 366 20.82 -1.49 18.99
N GLU A 367 21.47 -2.63 18.75
CA GLU A 367 21.60 -3.71 19.72
C GLU A 367 22.27 -3.23 21.01
N GLY A 368 21.79 -3.70 22.15
CA GLY A 368 22.24 -3.29 23.50
C GLY A 368 21.70 -1.93 23.96
N ILE A 369 21.00 -1.17 23.07
CA ILE A 369 20.34 0.10 23.40
C ILE A 369 18.83 -0.04 23.24
N HIS A 370 18.39 -0.48 22.07
CA HIS A 370 16.97 -0.56 21.73
C HIS A 370 16.42 -1.98 21.83
N TYR A 371 17.26 -2.99 21.61
CA TYR A 371 16.91 -4.40 21.76
C TYR A 371 18.11 -5.22 22.24
N GLU A 372 17.84 -6.42 22.71
CA GLU A 372 18.85 -7.46 22.98
C GLU A 372 18.60 -8.63 22.04
N GLU A 373 19.70 -9.23 21.52
CA GLU A 373 19.63 -10.45 20.72
C GLU A 373 19.86 -11.67 21.61
N ASN A 374 18.99 -12.66 21.50
CA ASN A 374 19.07 -13.94 22.17
C ASN A 374 20.06 -14.89 21.45
N GLU A 375 20.48 -15.97 22.13
CA GLU A 375 21.39 -16.97 21.58
C GLU A 375 20.86 -17.66 20.30
N ASP A 376 19.54 -17.68 20.09
CA ASP A 376 18.87 -18.26 18.93
C ASP A 376 18.63 -17.26 17.77
N GLY A 377 19.09 -16.02 17.92
CA GLY A 377 18.95 -14.96 16.93
C GLY A 377 17.61 -14.20 16.98
N THR A 378 16.69 -14.56 17.88
CA THR A 378 15.49 -13.77 18.16
C THR A 378 15.84 -12.54 18.99
N ILE A 379 14.95 -11.55 19.05
CA ILE A 379 15.18 -10.31 19.78
C ILE A 379 14.10 -10.04 20.83
N LYS A 380 14.50 -9.21 21.78
CA LYS A 380 13.63 -8.65 22.80
C LYS A 380 13.79 -7.15 22.85
N ASP A 381 12.69 -6.41 22.83
CA ASP A 381 12.70 -4.95 22.95
C ASP A 381 13.17 -4.52 24.36
N LEU A 382 13.99 -3.48 24.38
CA LEU A 382 14.33 -2.72 25.59
C LEU A 382 13.44 -1.48 25.70
N ASP A 383 13.36 -0.87 26.89
CA ASP A 383 12.55 0.33 27.14
C ASP A 383 12.83 1.44 26.13
N ALA A 384 14.09 1.62 25.74
CA ALA A 384 14.47 2.61 24.73
C ALA A 384 13.83 2.40 23.37
N ARG A 385 13.59 1.14 22.96
CA ARG A 385 12.90 0.81 21.70
C ARG A 385 11.44 1.29 21.74
N ILE A 386 10.79 1.08 22.86
CA ILE A 386 9.37 1.40 23.04
C ILE A 386 9.17 2.91 23.20
N GLU A 387 10.02 3.56 23.99
CA GLU A 387 9.82 4.95 24.40
C GLU A 387 10.47 5.98 23.48
N ARG A 388 11.59 5.64 22.81
CA ARG A 388 12.44 6.62 22.13
C ARG A 388 12.70 6.33 20.65
N TYR A 389 12.51 5.07 20.20
CA TYR A 389 12.74 4.65 18.81
C TYR A 389 11.74 3.60 18.35
N ASN A 390 10.56 4.03 17.90
CA ASN A 390 9.51 3.16 17.39
C ASN A 390 9.13 3.53 15.95
N MET A 391 9.92 3.05 15.00
CA MET A 391 9.74 3.35 13.59
C MET A 391 8.54 2.61 12.99
N PRO A 392 7.84 3.21 12.01
CA PRO A 392 6.73 2.57 11.29
C PRO A 392 7.26 1.49 10.34
N SER A 393 7.45 0.27 10.83
CA SER A 393 8.09 -0.84 10.13
C SER A 393 7.53 -1.08 8.72
N PHE A 394 6.20 -0.99 8.55
CA PHE A 394 5.54 -1.20 7.27
C PHE A 394 5.95 -0.17 6.19
N ALA A 395 6.44 1.01 6.59
CA ALA A 395 6.77 2.11 5.68
C ALA A 395 8.25 2.11 5.24
N ILE A 396 9.09 1.20 5.75
CA ILE A 396 10.55 1.31 5.58
C ILE A 396 11.09 0.43 4.45
N GLY A 397 10.47 -0.65 4.10
CA GLY A 397 10.99 -1.62 3.11
C GLY A 397 10.71 -3.06 3.53
N ASN A 398 11.45 -4.03 3.00
CA ASN A 398 11.18 -5.46 3.17
C ASN A 398 11.08 -5.88 4.64
N GLN A 399 9.90 -6.32 5.08
CA GLN A 399 9.69 -6.81 6.45
C GLN A 399 10.11 -8.27 6.65
N LEU A 400 10.15 -9.06 5.56
CA LEU A 400 10.44 -10.50 5.64
C LEU A 400 11.89 -10.83 5.95
N ILE A 401 12.77 -9.83 5.97
CA ILE A 401 14.18 -9.96 6.39
C ILE A 401 14.45 -9.39 7.79
N LEU A 402 13.39 -9.06 8.54
CA LEU A 402 13.53 -8.60 9.93
C LEU A 402 13.79 -9.77 10.87
N LYS A 403 14.55 -9.52 11.94
CA LYS A 403 14.70 -10.45 13.06
C LYS A 403 13.35 -10.71 13.71
N LEU A 404 13.13 -11.94 14.12
CA LEU A 404 11.93 -12.34 14.86
C LEU A 404 12.06 -11.93 16.33
N TYR A 405 10.94 -11.62 16.95
CA TYR A 405 10.85 -11.50 18.39
C TYR A 405 10.84 -12.88 19.07
N GLU A 406 11.21 -12.93 20.37
CA GLU A 406 11.28 -14.16 21.15
C GLU A 406 9.97 -14.97 21.21
N ASP A 407 8.84 -14.30 21.00
CA ASP A 407 7.50 -14.88 20.98
C ASP A 407 6.87 -14.95 19.57
N ASP A 408 7.61 -14.61 18.53
CA ASP A 408 7.17 -14.84 17.16
C ASP A 408 7.34 -16.33 16.79
N PRO A 409 6.43 -16.89 15.98
CA PRO A 409 6.65 -18.19 15.36
C PRO A 409 7.92 -18.22 14.52
N ALA A 410 8.67 -19.31 14.59
CA ALA A 410 9.96 -19.43 13.88
C ALA A 410 9.82 -19.35 12.35
N ASP A 411 8.66 -19.73 11.81
CA ASP A 411 8.30 -19.74 10.39
C ASP A 411 7.46 -18.52 9.98
N LYS A 412 7.44 -17.45 10.80
CA LYS A 412 6.59 -16.28 10.57
C LYS A 412 6.76 -15.71 9.16
N TRP A 413 7.99 -15.46 8.73
CA TRP A 413 8.24 -14.84 7.44
C TRP A 413 7.97 -15.78 6.27
N GLU A 414 8.23 -17.09 6.43
CA GLU A 414 7.83 -18.11 5.46
C GLU A 414 6.31 -18.15 5.30
N ALA A 415 5.56 -18.08 6.39
CA ALA A 415 4.10 -18.03 6.33
C ALA A 415 3.58 -16.75 5.64
N PHE A 416 4.25 -15.60 5.81
CA PHE A 416 3.91 -14.37 5.08
C PHE A 416 4.18 -14.48 3.59
N GLU A 417 5.32 -15.07 3.21
CA GLU A 417 5.67 -15.32 1.81
C GLU A 417 4.68 -16.30 1.17
N ASP A 418 4.36 -17.39 1.85
CA ASP A 418 3.35 -18.36 1.40
C ASP A 418 1.96 -17.72 1.25
N PHE A 419 1.57 -16.86 2.18
CA PHE A 419 0.30 -16.15 2.11
C PHE A 419 0.24 -15.23 0.90
N ASN A 420 1.30 -14.47 0.64
CA ASN A 420 1.41 -13.61 -0.52
C ASN A 420 1.37 -14.41 -1.84
N THR A 421 2.21 -15.43 -1.94
CA THR A 421 2.35 -16.27 -3.16
C THR A 421 1.07 -17.03 -3.50
N ASN A 422 0.30 -17.45 -2.48
CA ASN A 422 -0.97 -18.15 -2.66
C ASN A 422 -2.17 -17.20 -2.79
N SER A 423 -1.98 -15.89 -2.69
CA SER A 423 -3.05 -14.93 -2.90
C SER A 423 -3.39 -14.79 -4.38
N VAL A 424 -4.68 -14.70 -4.69
CA VAL A 424 -5.17 -14.58 -6.07
C VAL A 424 -5.03 -13.14 -6.54
N PRO A 425 -4.36 -12.84 -7.67
CA PRO A 425 -4.38 -11.51 -8.24
C PRO A 425 -5.80 -11.05 -8.55
N SER A 426 -6.16 -9.82 -8.19
CA SER A 426 -7.41 -9.23 -8.64
C SER A 426 -7.48 -9.20 -10.17
N PRO A 427 -8.65 -9.41 -10.77
CA PRO A 427 -8.82 -9.31 -12.24
C PRO A 427 -8.39 -7.96 -12.83
N VAL A 428 -8.32 -6.93 -12.00
CA VAL A 428 -7.93 -5.57 -12.39
C VAL A 428 -6.61 -5.12 -11.75
N LEU A 429 -5.79 -6.08 -11.32
CA LEU A 429 -4.46 -5.79 -10.79
C LEU A 429 -3.60 -5.09 -11.86
N GLY A 430 -3.04 -3.93 -11.54
CA GLY A 430 -2.29 -3.08 -12.46
C GLY A 430 -3.15 -2.06 -13.24
N PHE A 431 -4.48 -2.13 -13.16
CA PHE A 431 -5.36 -1.10 -13.73
C PHE A 431 -5.51 0.09 -12.78
N TYR A 432 -5.14 1.27 -13.23
CA TYR A 432 -5.27 2.52 -12.46
C TYR A 432 -6.12 3.53 -13.23
N PHE A 433 -7.32 3.74 -12.75
CA PHE A 433 -8.26 4.69 -13.33
C PHE A 433 -7.77 6.15 -13.22
N ASP A 434 -7.70 6.89 -14.35
CA ASP A 434 -7.51 8.34 -14.33
C ASP A 434 -8.87 9.05 -14.16
N SER A 435 -9.09 9.59 -13.00
CA SER A 435 -10.35 10.26 -12.65
C SER A 435 -10.50 11.69 -13.22
N ASN A 436 -9.47 12.27 -13.84
CA ASN A 436 -9.50 13.65 -14.31
C ASN A 436 -10.64 13.96 -15.30
N PRO A 437 -10.98 13.09 -16.30
CA PRO A 437 -12.05 13.35 -17.25
C PRO A 437 -13.43 13.49 -16.63
N VAL A 438 -13.65 12.86 -15.46
CA VAL A 438 -14.96 12.79 -14.76
C VAL A 438 -14.89 13.26 -13.32
N ARG A 439 -13.92 14.09 -12.99
CA ARG A 439 -13.65 14.55 -11.61
C ARG A 439 -14.87 15.24 -10.97
N THR A 440 -15.65 15.97 -11.75
CA THR A 440 -16.85 16.68 -11.23
C THR A 440 -17.95 15.70 -10.85
N GLU A 441 -18.18 14.70 -11.68
CA GLU A 441 -19.14 13.65 -11.44
C GLU A 441 -18.74 12.79 -10.23
N ILE A 442 -17.47 12.42 -10.13
CA ILE A 442 -16.93 11.67 -8.98
C ILE A 442 -17.15 12.44 -7.68
N ALA A 443 -16.89 13.75 -7.64
CA ALA A 443 -17.13 14.56 -6.46
C ALA A 443 -18.61 14.59 -6.07
N ALA A 444 -19.52 14.68 -7.06
CA ALA A 444 -20.97 14.64 -6.82
C ALA A 444 -21.41 13.25 -6.32
N ILE A 445 -20.91 12.18 -6.92
CA ILE A 445 -21.18 10.79 -6.52
C ILE A 445 -20.68 10.55 -5.09
N ASN A 446 -19.47 11.01 -4.75
CA ASN A 446 -18.93 10.86 -3.41
C ASN A 446 -19.81 11.52 -2.32
N ASN A 447 -20.41 12.69 -2.61
CA ASN A 447 -21.34 13.31 -1.69
C ASN A 447 -22.59 12.44 -1.48
N VAL A 448 -23.13 11.86 -2.56
CA VAL A 448 -24.30 10.95 -2.48
C VAL A 448 -23.92 9.67 -1.72
N THR A 449 -22.77 9.09 -2.02
CA THR A 449 -22.28 7.88 -1.36
C THR A 449 -22.11 8.10 0.15
N SER A 450 -21.51 9.21 0.54
CA SER A 450 -21.31 9.56 1.95
C SER A 450 -22.65 9.78 2.72
N GLU A 451 -23.70 10.20 2.02
CA GLU A 451 -25.05 10.32 2.60
C GLU A 451 -25.71 8.95 2.85
N PHE A 452 -25.52 7.99 1.91
CA PHE A 452 -26.31 6.75 1.89
C PHE A 452 -25.58 5.52 2.43
N SER A 453 -24.29 5.34 2.09
CA SER A 453 -23.57 4.08 2.34
C SER A 453 -23.43 3.72 3.82
N PRO A 454 -23.20 4.64 4.78
CA PRO A 454 -23.00 4.25 6.17
C PRO A 454 -24.22 3.53 6.79
N ALA A 455 -25.43 3.97 6.44
CA ALA A 455 -26.65 3.35 6.93
C ALA A 455 -26.94 2.00 6.26
N LEU A 456 -26.64 1.89 4.95
CA LEU A 456 -26.79 0.66 4.18
C LEU A 456 -25.82 -0.41 4.63
N LEU A 457 -24.51 -0.11 4.66
CA LEU A 457 -23.46 -1.08 4.95
C LEU A 457 -23.54 -1.64 6.37
N LYS A 458 -24.12 -0.89 7.31
CA LYS A 458 -24.36 -1.32 8.69
C LYS A 458 -25.76 -1.91 8.94
N GLY A 459 -26.56 -2.06 7.88
CA GLY A 459 -27.89 -2.68 7.96
C GLY A 459 -28.96 -1.82 8.62
N ALA A 460 -28.68 -0.52 8.90
CA ALA A 460 -29.60 0.36 9.66
C ALA A 460 -30.87 0.74 8.89
N VAL A 461 -30.88 0.54 7.57
CA VAL A 461 -32.02 0.86 6.68
C VAL A 461 -32.40 -0.35 5.83
N ASP A 462 -33.65 -0.39 5.38
CA ASP A 462 -34.11 -1.44 4.48
C ASP A 462 -33.53 -1.24 3.07
N PRO A 463 -32.68 -2.17 2.57
CA PRO A 463 -32.05 -2.00 1.27
C PRO A 463 -33.05 -2.03 0.11
N GLU A 464 -34.20 -2.72 0.22
CA GLU A 464 -35.22 -2.73 -0.85
C GLU A 464 -35.86 -1.38 -1.05
N GLU A 465 -35.98 -0.59 0.02
CA GLU A 465 -36.53 0.78 -0.05
C GLU A 465 -35.43 1.82 -0.33
N TYR A 466 -34.22 1.61 0.20
CA TYR A 466 -33.18 2.63 0.21
C TYR A 466 -32.29 2.63 -1.05
N ILE A 467 -31.94 1.46 -1.58
CA ILE A 467 -31.09 1.32 -2.80
C ILE A 467 -31.74 1.98 -4.02
N PRO A 468 -33.05 1.85 -4.32
CA PRO A 468 -33.65 2.54 -5.47
C PRO A 468 -33.49 4.07 -5.41
N ALA A 469 -33.65 4.67 -4.21
CA ALA A 469 -33.45 6.10 -4.03
C ALA A 469 -31.98 6.51 -4.12
N PHE A 470 -31.08 5.67 -3.61
CA PHE A 470 -29.64 5.85 -3.70
C PHE A 470 -29.17 5.81 -5.17
N ASN A 471 -29.49 4.75 -5.91
CA ASN A 471 -29.11 4.60 -7.32
C ASN A 471 -29.69 5.75 -8.15
N LYS A 472 -30.92 6.15 -7.94
CA LYS A 472 -31.49 7.33 -8.62
C LYS A 472 -30.60 8.56 -8.46
N LYS A 473 -30.18 8.88 -7.22
CA LYS A 473 -29.28 10.02 -6.95
C LYS A 473 -27.89 9.85 -7.55
N LEU A 474 -27.34 8.63 -7.54
CA LEU A 474 -26.07 8.32 -8.19
C LEU A 474 -26.11 8.60 -9.69
N TYR A 475 -27.17 8.14 -10.40
CA TYR A 475 -27.32 8.39 -11.83
C TYR A 475 -27.58 9.88 -12.12
N GLU A 476 -28.34 10.60 -11.29
CA GLU A 476 -28.49 12.06 -11.38
C GLU A 476 -27.16 12.80 -11.15
N ALA A 477 -26.24 12.25 -10.37
CA ALA A 477 -24.89 12.79 -10.13
C ALA A 477 -23.88 12.46 -11.25
N GLY A 478 -24.30 11.68 -12.28
CA GLY A 478 -23.45 11.35 -13.43
C GLY A 478 -22.82 9.96 -13.41
N MET A 479 -23.37 9.02 -12.65
CA MET A 479 -22.86 7.65 -12.51
C MET A 479 -22.57 6.98 -13.84
N GLN A 480 -23.52 7.02 -14.83
CA GLN A 480 -23.31 6.37 -16.14
C GLN A 480 -22.05 6.88 -16.83
N LYS A 481 -21.82 8.20 -16.82
CA LYS A 481 -20.65 8.80 -17.45
C LYS A 481 -19.35 8.31 -16.81
N VAL A 482 -19.34 8.09 -15.48
CA VAL A 482 -18.17 7.56 -14.78
C VAL A 482 -17.95 6.09 -15.12
N LEU A 483 -19.01 5.28 -15.15
CA LEU A 483 -18.91 3.87 -15.57
C LEU A 483 -18.38 3.74 -17.00
N ASP A 484 -18.92 4.53 -17.94
CA ASP A 484 -18.48 4.52 -19.34
C ASP A 484 -16.99 4.90 -19.46
N GLU A 485 -16.53 5.88 -18.68
CA GLU A 485 -15.13 6.32 -18.66
C GLU A 485 -14.21 5.25 -18.06
N ILE A 486 -14.61 4.63 -16.93
CA ILE A 486 -13.82 3.55 -16.31
C ILE A 486 -13.70 2.39 -17.28
N GLN A 487 -14.81 1.96 -17.91
CA GLN A 487 -14.81 0.85 -18.87
C GLN A 487 -13.92 1.16 -20.07
N SER A 488 -14.00 2.38 -20.61
CA SER A 488 -13.17 2.79 -21.76
C SER A 488 -11.68 2.71 -21.44
N GLN A 489 -11.27 3.19 -20.26
CA GLN A 489 -9.87 3.12 -19.83
C GLN A 489 -9.43 1.68 -19.54
N TYR A 490 -10.32 0.87 -18.94
CA TYR A 490 -10.05 -0.54 -18.67
C TYR A 490 -9.86 -1.33 -19.97
N ASP A 491 -10.73 -1.13 -20.97
CA ASP A 491 -10.64 -1.80 -22.26
C ASP A 491 -9.33 -1.41 -22.99
N GLU A 492 -8.93 -0.14 -22.93
CA GLU A 492 -7.65 0.32 -23.48
C GLU A 492 -6.46 -0.30 -22.75
N TRP A 493 -6.48 -0.31 -21.40
CA TRP A 493 -5.44 -0.95 -20.60
C TRP A 493 -5.32 -2.43 -20.92
N LYS A 494 -6.43 -3.15 -20.95
CA LYS A 494 -6.48 -4.60 -21.24
C LYS A 494 -5.99 -4.94 -22.65
N ALA A 495 -6.25 -4.09 -23.64
CA ALA A 495 -5.77 -4.29 -25.00
C ALA A 495 -4.24 -4.11 -25.15
N ASN A 496 -3.58 -3.49 -24.16
CA ASN A 496 -2.14 -3.22 -24.15
C ASN A 496 -1.36 -4.17 -23.23
N GLN A 497 -2.04 -5.13 -22.56
CA GLN A 497 -1.42 -6.24 -21.82
C GLN A 497 -1.02 -7.35 -22.78
#